data_02917f2739df3eeb451b96fe60ea4570
#
_entry.id   02917f2739df3eeb451b96fe60ea4570
#
_cell.length_a   1.000
_cell.length_b   1.000
_cell.length_c   1.000
_cell.angle_alpha   90.00
_cell.angle_beta   90.00
_cell.angle_gamma   90.00
#
_symmetry.space_group_name_H-M   'P 1'
#
loop_
_entity.id
_entity.type
_entity.pdbx_description
1 polymer ?
#
loop_
_entity_poly.entity_id
_entity_poly.type
_entity_poly.pdbx_seq_one_letter_code
_entity_poly.pdbx_strand_id
1 'polypeptide(L)'
;MEILTVKNLSFRYPTNPVPTLKNLSFSVEEGEFLTVCGATGSGKSTLLRLLKKELAPIGECTGEIFLDGKSVSEEETASEIGYVMQHPEQQIVTDKVWHELAFGLENKNFPQSEIRRRVAEMASYFGMEDLFFRDTSSLSGGQKQLLNLASVMAMNPKILLLDEPTAQLDPIAASDFIATLHKLHREFSLTVILIEHRLEEVMPLSDRLLILENGALFALEPPREAVKKLENREDLLLSMPCAVRLSHGLSESTKADVPLTVREGRDWVRRTYKNEIRAISDEPFPKKGKALEWDHVFFRYEKNGADILSNLCFSVFEGECFCILGGNGAGKSTMLGVTSGLLKPYAGTVRLFGKKLKEYTNGSLYKQNLAYLPQDVTTVFLRNTVREEFEDSGVSPEEFPYDFSSLLEKHPYDLSGGERQLVALAKILATEPKVLLLDEPTKGLDAHAKAEIIAVLRALKEKNVTVIAVTHDTEFSAELADRVALFFRGELISSDTPRKFFSANRFYTTPVSRMTRGYYENAVTVSDAVSLCLSNGKKEGIS
;
A
#
# COMPACT_ATOMS: atom_id res chain seq x y z
N MET A 1 -8.61 28.58 -14.29
CA MET A 1 -9.71 29.25 -13.53
C MET A 1 -9.97 28.43 -12.27
N GLU A 2 -10.18 29.07 -11.08
CA GLU A 2 -10.46 28.29 -9.88
C GLU A 2 -11.81 27.58 -10.00
N ILE A 3 -11.80 26.24 -10.02
CA ILE A 3 -13.00 25.42 -10.06
C ILE A 3 -13.51 25.09 -8.65
N LEU A 4 -12.57 24.88 -7.69
CA LEU A 4 -12.88 24.57 -6.30
C LEU A 4 -12.13 25.54 -5.38
N THR A 5 -12.82 26.14 -4.43
CA THR A 5 -12.18 27.03 -3.42
C THR A 5 -12.66 26.63 -2.04
N VAL A 6 -11.73 26.43 -1.13
CA VAL A 6 -11.95 26.11 0.29
C VAL A 6 -11.48 27.29 1.13
N LYS A 7 -12.33 27.79 2.04
CA LYS A 7 -12.01 28.95 2.91
C LYS A 7 -12.24 28.61 4.37
N ASN A 8 -11.16 28.70 5.16
CA ASN A 8 -11.16 28.54 6.62
C ASN A 8 -11.87 27.25 7.10
N LEU A 9 -11.76 26.16 6.34
CA LEU A 9 -12.43 24.91 6.64
C LEU A 9 -11.81 24.27 7.89
N SER A 10 -12.64 24.04 8.91
CA SER A 10 -12.29 23.25 10.09
C SER A 10 -13.36 22.22 10.34
N PHE A 11 -12.94 21.05 10.83
CA PHE A 11 -13.87 19.95 11.10
C PHE A 11 -13.45 19.19 12.36
N ARG A 12 -14.44 18.82 13.18
CA ARG A 12 -14.27 18.02 14.40
C ARG A 12 -15.31 16.92 14.47
N TYR A 13 -14.86 15.66 14.65
CA TYR A 13 -15.76 14.55 14.96
C TYR A 13 -16.34 14.67 16.37
N PRO A 14 -17.59 14.23 16.63
CA PRO A 14 -18.24 14.37 17.95
C PRO A 14 -17.46 13.71 19.10
N THR A 15 -16.78 12.61 18.80
CA THR A 15 -15.98 11.82 19.78
C THR A 15 -14.57 12.35 19.98
N ASN A 16 -14.12 13.30 19.18
CA ASN A 16 -12.75 13.80 19.21
C ASN A 16 -12.68 15.17 19.89
N PRO A 17 -11.85 15.36 20.94
CA PRO A 17 -11.69 16.67 21.59
C PRO A 17 -10.92 17.68 20.72
N VAL A 18 -10.12 17.21 19.76
CA VAL A 18 -9.28 18.03 18.90
C VAL A 18 -9.85 18.05 17.47
N PRO A 19 -9.88 19.21 16.78
CA PRO A 19 -10.28 19.27 15.38
C PRO A 19 -9.39 18.41 14.50
N THR A 20 -10.03 17.60 13.61
CA THR A 20 -9.35 16.79 12.60
C THR A 20 -8.79 17.64 11.46
N LEU A 21 -9.53 18.72 11.08
CA LEU A 21 -9.05 19.73 10.12
C LEU A 21 -9.07 21.10 10.80
N LYS A 22 -8.04 21.91 10.50
CA LYS A 22 -7.77 23.19 11.20
C LYS A 22 -7.53 24.29 10.19
N ASN A 23 -8.55 25.13 9.98
CA ASN A 23 -8.47 26.37 9.20
C ASN A 23 -7.81 26.21 7.82
N LEU A 24 -8.23 25.21 7.06
CA LEU A 24 -7.72 24.96 5.72
C LEU A 24 -8.27 25.99 4.73
N SER A 25 -7.37 26.60 3.95
CA SER A 25 -7.74 27.50 2.87
C SER A 25 -6.85 27.20 1.66
N PHE A 26 -7.47 26.83 0.53
CA PHE A 26 -6.78 26.56 -0.73
C PHE A 26 -7.75 26.63 -1.90
N SER A 27 -7.22 26.70 -3.12
CA SER A 27 -8.01 26.59 -4.34
C SER A 27 -7.41 25.55 -5.29
N VAL A 28 -8.25 24.98 -6.15
CA VAL A 28 -7.88 24.05 -7.21
C VAL A 28 -8.33 24.63 -8.54
N GLU A 29 -7.44 24.60 -9.53
CA GLU A 29 -7.73 25.10 -10.87
C GLU A 29 -8.43 24.04 -11.73
N GLU A 30 -9.19 24.48 -12.72
CA GLU A 30 -9.82 23.61 -13.71
C GLU A 30 -8.74 22.84 -14.49
N GLY A 31 -8.90 21.51 -14.61
CA GLY A 31 -7.94 20.64 -15.25
C GLY A 31 -6.64 20.41 -14.45
N GLU A 32 -6.61 20.74 -13.16
CA GLU A 32 -5.45 20.48 -12.31
C GLU A 32 -5.41 19.04 -11.80
N PHE A 33 -4.22 18.44 -11.73
CA PHE A 33 -3.95 17.18 -11.04
C PHE A 33 -3.31 17.49 -9.68
N LEU A 34 -4.13 17.51 -8.63
CA LEU A 34 -3.71 17.78 -7.26
C LEU A 34 -3.55 16.48 -6.48
N THR A 35 -2.36 16.20 -5.96
CA THR A 35 -2.14 15.08 -5.05
C THR A 35 -2.12 15.55 -3.60
N VAL A 36 -2.95 14.90 -2.76
CA VAL A 36 -3.03 15.14 -1.32
C VAL A 36 -2.23 14.07 -0.58
N CYS A 37 -1.23 14.46 0.16
CA CYS A 37 -0.37 13.54 0.93
C CYS A 37 -0.17 14.02 2.37
N GLY A 38 0.42 13.17 3.21
CA GLY A 38 0.61 13.39 4.64
C GLY A 38 0.46 12.09 5.42
N ALA A 39 0.85 12.07 6.69
CA ALA A 39 0.76 10.89 7.55
C ALA A 39 -0.68 10.39 7.70
N THR A 40 -0.84 9.11 8.06
CA THR A 40 -2.14 8.56 8.43
C THR A 40 -2.72 9.36 9.60
N GLY A 41 -4.03 9.60 9.57
CA GLY A 41 -4.70 10.43 10.59
C GLY A 41 -4.55 11.94 10.40
N SER A 42 -3.83 12.43 9.37
CA SER A 42 -3.71 13.89 9.12
C SER A 42 -4.98 14.56 8.58
N GLY A 43 -6.06 13.80 8.32
CA GLY A 43 -7.36 14.33 7.90
C GLY A 43 -7.63 14.30 6.40
N LYS A 44 -6.80 13.63 5.58
CA LYS A 44 -6.92 13.56 4.11
C LYS A 44 -8.29 13.07 3.64
N SER A 45 -8.71 11.87 4.07
CA SER A 45 -10.01 11.30 3.69
C SER A 45 -11.18 12.13 4.23
N THR A 46 -11.03 12.73 5.42
CA THR A 46 -12.02 13.66 5.97
C THR A 46 -12.16 14.89 5.06
N LEU A 47 -11.05 15.44 4.58
CA LEU A 47 -11.06 16.55 3.63
C LEU A 47 -11.82 16.17 2.35
N LEU A 48 -11.46 15.04 1.70
CA LEU A 48 -12.14 14.63 0.47
C LEU A 48 -13.64 14.42 0.67
N ARG A 49 -14.05 13.79 1.77
CA ARG A 49 -15.49 13.58 2.08
C ARG A 49 -16.22 14.89 2.29
N LEU A 50 -15.60 15.91 2.89
CA LEU A 50 -16.21 17.24 3.07
C LEU A 50 -16.37 18.00 1.74
N LEU A 51 -15.50 17.75 0.76
CA LEU A 51 -15.62 18.31 -0.59
C LEU A 51 -16.84 17.77 -1.34
N LYS A 52 -17.32 16.57 -0.96
CA LYS A 52 -18.54 15.96 -1.50
C LYS A 52 -19.58 15.84 -0.39
N LYS A 53 -20.50 16.80 -0.33
CA LYS A 53 -21.44 16.96 0.79
C LYS A 53 -22.23 15.71 1.16
N GLU A 54 -22.58 14.88 0.19
CA GLU A 54 -23.33 13.62 0.41
C GLU A 54 -22.51 12.59 1.21
N LEU A 55 -21.18 12.75 1.21
CA LEU A 55 -20.26 11.88 1.95
C LEU A 55 -19.71 12.57 3.21
N ALA A 56 -20.15 13.80 3.48
CA ALA A 56 -19.64 14.56 4.62
C ALA A 56 -19.91 13.80 5.93
N PRO A 57 -18.89 13.58 6.76
CA PRO A 57 -19.05 12.90 8.04
C PRO A 57 -19.86 13.79 9.01
N ILE A 58 -20.53 13.14 9.97
CA ILE A 58 -21.24 13.83 11.04
C ILE A 58 -20.22 14.49 11.98
N GLY A 59 -20.37 15.79 12.24
CA GLY A 59 -19.46 16.55 13.10
C GLY A 59 -19.69 18.05 13.03
N GLU A 60 -18.85 18.78 13.74
CA GLU A 60 -18.85 20.24 13.70
C GLU A 60 -17.97 20.72 12.55
N CYS A 61 -18.58 21.38 11.57
CA CYS A 61 -17.90 21.92 10.40
C CYS A 61 -18.05 23.45 10.37
N THR A 62 -16.94 24.16 10.17
CA THR A 62 -16.91 25.61 9.95
C THR A 62 -16.11 25.92 8.70
N GLY A 63 -16.33 27.09 8.10
CA GLY A 63 -15.74 27.50 6.84
C GLY A 63 -16.66 27.27 5.65
N GLU A 64 -16.17 27.53 4.47
CA GLU A 64 -16.98 27.54 3.24
C GLU A 64 -16.25 26.81 2.10
N ILE A 65 -17.04 26.13 1.26
CA ILE A 65 -16.56 25.46 0.05
C ILE A 65 -17.34 26.03 -1.13
N PHE A 66 -16.62 26.42 -2.17
CA PHE A 66 -17.19 26.99 -3.41
C PHE A 66 -16.81 26.11 -4.59
N LEU A 67 -17.79 25.89 -5.46
CA LEU A 67 -17.62 25.23 -6.76
C LEU A 67 -18.03 26.24 -7.85
N ASP A 68 -17.16 26.50 -8.82
CA ASP A 68 -17.36 27.54 -9.84
C ASP A 68 -17.78 28.91 -9.24
N GLY A 69 -17.19 29.27 -8.09
CA GLY A 69 -17.46 30.51 -7.37
C GLY A 69 -18.79 30.59 -6.61
N LYS A 70 -19.57 29.50 -6.60
CA LYS A 70 -20.83 29.40 -5.84
C LYS A 70 -20.64 28.54 -4.60
N SER A 71 -21.33 28.91 -3.50
CA SER A 71 -21.37 28.04 -2.33
C SER A 71 -22.05 26.71 -2.66
N VAL A 72 -21.39 25.63 -2.31
CA VAL A 72 -21.77 24.28 -2.75
C VAL A 72 -23.04 23.77 -2.07
N SER A 73 -24.02 23.30 -2.86
CA SER A 73 -25.17 22.52 -2.41
C SER A 73 -24.94 21.01 -2.57
N GLU A 74 -25.77 20.19 -1.93
CA GLU A 74 -25.69 18.72 -2.09
C GLU A 74 -25.98 18.29 -3.54
N GLU A 75 -26.96 18.92 -4.21
CA GLU A 75 -27.30 18.59 -5.60
C GLU A 75 -26.16 18.88 -6.58
N GLU A 76 -25.43 20.00 -6.37
CA GLU A 76 -24.29 20.36 -7.21
C GLU A 76 -23.12 19.39 -7.01
N THR A 77 -22.79 19.01 -5.77
CA THR A 77 -21.75 18.02 -5.50
C THR A 77 -22.10 16.65 -6.04
N ALA A 78 -23.38 16.24 -5.95
CA ALA A 78 -23.84 14.96 -6.49
C ALA A 78 -23.68 14.83 -7.99
N SER A 79 -23.75 15.95 -8.73
CA SER A 79 -23.66 15.92 -10.20
C SER A 79 -22.28 16.20 -10.75
N GLU A 80 -21.51 17.06 -10.12
CA GLU A 80 -20.28 17.60 -10.68
C GLU A 80 -19.02 17.01 -10.07
N ILE A 81 -19.13 16.39 -8.89
CA ILE A 81 -18.00 15.77 -8.19
C ILE A 81 -18.17 14.25 -8.15
N GLY A 82 -17.27 13.54 -8.83
CA GLY A 82 -17.15 12.08 -8.74
C GLY A 82 -16.31 11.68 -7.54
N TYR A 83 -16.57 10.50 -6.95
CA TYR A 83 -15.80 9.98 -5.84
C TYR A 83 -15.48 8.49 -6.05
N VAL A 84 -14.20 8.12 -5.90
CA VAL A 84 -13.74 6.72 -5.95
C VAL A 84 -13.18 6.35 -4.59
N MET A 85 -13.75 5.30 -3.98
CA MET A 85 -13.41 4.85 -2.63
C MET A 85 -12.15 3.99 -2.60
N GLN A 86 -11.52 3.94 -1.44
CA GLN A 86 -10.35 3.09 -1.15
C GLN A 86 -10.66 1.59 -1.28
N HIS A 87 -11.85 1.17 -0.83
CA HIS A 87 -12.32 -0.21 -0.87
C HIS A 87 -13.33 -0.38 -2.01
N PRO A 88 -12.95 -0.96 -3.15
CA PRO A 88 -13.85 -1.05 -4.30
C PRO A 88 -15.13 -1.83 -4.01
N GLU A 89 -15.08 -2.82 -3.12
CA GLU A 89 -16.22 -3.65 -2.75
C GLU A 89 -17.30 -2.90 -1.96
N GLN A 90 -16.93 -1.80 -1.30
CA GLN A 90 -17.88 -0.96 -0.57
C GLN A 90 -18.64 0.01 -1.50
N GLN A 91 -18.13 0.24 -2.70
CA GLN A 91 -18.73 1.14 -3.68
C GLN A 91 -19.63 0.40 -4.68
N ILE A 92 -19.28 -0.85 -5.04
CA ILE A 92 -20.06 -1.69 -5.96
C ILE A 92 -21.38 -2.09 -5.29
N VAL A 93 -22.49 -1.78 -5.94
CA VAL A 93 -23.85 -2.00 -5.42
C VAL A 93 -24.58 -3.13 -6.16
N THR A 94 -24.28 -3.32 -7.45
CA THR A 94 -25.00 -4.26 -8.30
C THR A 94 -24.24 -5.58 -8.51
N ASP A 95 -24.96 -6.59 -8.98
CA ASP A 95 -24.42 -7.93 -9.22
C ASP A 95 -23.71 -8.10 -10.58
N LYS A 96 -23.98 -7.23 -11.56
CA LYS A 96 -23.45 -7.29 -12.92
C LYS A 96 -22.65 -6.04 -13.30
N VAL A 97 -21.57 -6.24 -14.08
CA VAL A 97 -20.73 -5.13 -14.57
C VAL A 97 -21.53 -4.08 -15.34
N TRP A 98 -22.35 -4.50 -16.31
CA TRP A 98 -23.15 -3.55 -17.10
C TRP A 98 -24.13 -2.75 -16.24
N HIS A 99 -24.69 -3.37 -15.20
CA HIS A 99 -25.65 -2.72 -14.32
C HIS A 99 -24.95 -1.71 -13.40
N GLU A 100 -23.74 -2.05 -12.91
CA GLU A 100 -22.93 -1.11 -12.13
C GLU A 100 -22.56 0.14 -12.95
N LEU A 101 -22.23 0.00 -14.23
CA LEU A 101 -22.00 1.13 -15.14
C LEU A 101 -23.27 1.98 -15.36
N ALA A 102 -24.44 1.37 -15.33
CA ALA A 102 -25.74 2.04 -15.52
C ALA A 102 -26.28 2.68 -14.25
N PHE A 103 -25.95 2.15 -13.07
CA PHE A 103 -26.61 2.43 -11.80
C PHE A 103 -26.72 3.92 -11.46
N GLY A 104 -25.63 4.68 -11.58
CA GLY A 104 -25.63 6.11 -11.33
C GLY A 104 -26.52 6.91 -12.31
N LEU A 105 -26.54 6.49 -13.56
CA LEU A 105 -27.37 7.13 -14.60
C LEU A 105 -28.86 6.83 -14.39
N GLU A 106 -29.21 5.61 -13.98
CA GLU A 106 -30.58 5.21 -13.66
C GLU A 106 -31.12 6.00 -12.46
N ASN A 107 -30.32 6.14 -11.39
CA ASN A 107 -30.67 6.93 -10.21
C ASN A 107 -30.94 8.40 -10.52
N LYS A 108 -30.32 8.95 -11.57
CA LYS A 108 -30.56 10.33 -12.05
C LYS A 108 -31.64 10.42 -13.13
N ASN A 109 -32.37 9.32 -13.39
CA ASN A 109 -33.43 9.26 -14.37
C ASN A 109 -33.02 9.69 -15.80
N PHE A 110 -31.80 9.35 -16.23
CA PHE A 110 -31.38 9.57 -17.61
C PHE A 110 -32.27 8.76 -18.58
N PRO A 111 -32.52 9.26 -19.81
CA PRO A 111 -33.25 8.50 -20.84
C PRO A 111 -32.53 7.19 -21.17
N GLN A 112 -33.29 6.11 -21.38
CA GLN A 112 -32.75 4.77 -21.66
C GLN A 112 -31.76 4.73 -22.84
N SER A 113 -31.99 5.54 -23.86
CA SER A 113 -31.09 5.66 -25.02
C SER A 113 -29.73 6.26 -24.63
N GLU A 114 -29.73 7.22 -23.72
CA GLU A 114 -28.50 7.84 -23.23
C GLU A 114 -27.74 6.92 -22.27
N ILE A 115 -28.44 6.21 -21.38
CA ILE A 115 -27.86 5.19 -20.52
C ILE A 115 -27.12 4.15 -21.37
N ARG A 116 -27.79 3.58 -22.37
CA ARG A 116 -27.18 2.59 -23.28
C ARG A 116 -25.93 3.11 -23.98
N ARG A 117 -25.99 4.36 -24.47
CA ARG A 117 -24.85 4.99 -25.14
C ARG A 117 -23.66 5.15 -24.20
N ARG A 118 -23.87 5.76 -23.02
CA ARG A 118 -22.80 6.02 -22.05
C ARG A 118 -22.20 4.73 -21.48
N VAL A 119 -23.04 3.74 -21.16
CA VAL A 119 -22.59 2.44 -20.67
C VAL A 119 -21.74 1.71 -21.70
N ALA A 120 -22.14 1.70 -22.98
CA ALA A 120 -21.35 1.10 -24.05
C ALA A 120 -20.02 1.84 -24.27
N GLU A 121 -20.05 3.18 -24.22
CA GLU A 121 -18.86 4.02 -24.32
C GLU A 121 -17.85 3.73 -23.19
N MET A 122 -18.32 3.67 -21.94
CA MET A 122 -17.48 3.35 -20.80
C MET A 122 -16.95 1.92 -20.85
N ALA A 123 -17.80 0.95 -21.18
CA ALA A 123 -17.36 -0.44 -21.32
C ALA A 123 -16.23 -0.58 -22.36
N SER A 124 -16.37 0.11 -23.50
CA SER A 124 -15.35 0.07 -24.54
C SER A 124 -14.07 0.84 -24.15
N TYR A 125 -14.19 2.05 -23.59
CA TYR A 125 -13.05 2.87 -23.20
C TYR A 125 -12.17 2.18 -22.15
N PHE A 126 -12.81 1.50 -21.16
CA PHE A 126 -12.11 0.79 -20.08
C PHE A 126 -11.79 -0.67 -20.41
N GLY A 127 -12.09 -1.15 -21.63
CA GLY A 127 -11.80 -2.53 -22.07
C GLY A 127 -12.59 -3.59 -21.28
N MET A 128 -13.85 -3.30 -20.98
CA MET A 128 -14.72 -4.17 -20.17
C MET A 128 -15.73 -4.98 -20.99
N GLU A 129 -15.63 -5.02 -22.32
CA GLU A 129 -16.57 -5.73 -23.19
C GLU A 129 -16.68 -7.22 -22.83
N ASP A 130 -15.55 -7.89 -22.58
CA ASP A 130 -15.51 -9.32 -22.20
C ASP A 130 -16.04 -9.57 -20.78
N LEU A 131 -16.09 -8.52 -19.94
CA LEU A 131 -16.55 -8.58 -18.56
C LEU A 131 -18.01 -8.14 -18.42
N PHE A 132 -18.61 -7.58 -19.48
CA PHE A 132 -19.86 -6.83 -19.45
C PHE A 132 -21.02 -7.56 -18.76
N PHE A 133 -21.15 -8.87 -19.01
CA PHE A 133 -22.22 -9.71 -18.43
C PHE A 133 -21.76 -10.53 -17.22
N ARG A 134 -20.50 -10.37 -16.77
CA ARG A 134 -19.99 -11.09 -15.60
C ARG A 134 -20.54 -10.55 -14.31
N ASP A 135 -20.53 -11.41 -13.29
CA ASP A 135 -20.82 -11.01 -11.91
C ASP A 135 -19.67 -10.15 -11.36
N THR A 136 -20.02 -9.05 -10.71
CA THR A 136 -19.05 -8.13 -10.07
C THR A 136 -18.21 -8.84 -9.00
N SER A 137 -18.77 -9.84 -8.32
CA SER A 137 -18.08 -10.68 -7.34
C SER A 137 -16.95 -11.51 -7.94
N SER A 138 -17.01 -11.83 -9.25
CA SER A 138 -15.99 -12.63 -9.95
C SER A 138 -14.78 -11.80 -10.43
N LEU A 139 -14.85 -10.49 -10.32
CA LEU A 139 -13.79 -9.57 -10.76
C LEU A 139 -12.60 -9.57 -9.79
N SER A 140 -11.39 -9.38 -10.33
CA SER A 140 -10.21 -9.08 -9.51
C SER A 140 -10.31 -7.70 -8.86
N GLY A 141 -9.52 -7.43 -7.81
CA GLY A 141 -9.51 -6.12 -7.15
C GLY A 141 -9.21 -4.97 -8.10
N GLY A 142 -8.27 -5.13 -9.03
CA GLY A 142 -7.99 -4.11 -10.07
C GLY A 142 -9.15 -3.90 -11.04
N GLN A 143 -9.81 -4.98 -11.46
CA GLN A 143 -11.01 -4.87 -12.31
C GLN A 143 -12.17 -4.19 -11.59
N LYS A 144 -12.38 -4.48 -10.30
CA LYS A 144 -13.40 -3.80 -9.47
C LYS A 144 -13.10 -2.30 -9.36
N GLN A 145 -11.84 -1.92 -9.15
CA GLN A 145 -11.46 -0.52 -9.03
C GLN A 145 -11.61 0.24 -10.36
N LEU A 146 -11.24 -0.39 -11.48
CA LEU A 146 -11.50 0.18 -12.80
C LEU A 146 -13.02 0.30 -13.09
N LEU A 147 -13.83 -0.66 -12.65
CA LEU A 147 -15.29 -0.60 -12.77
C LEU A 147 -15.85 0.59 -11.98
N ASN A 148 -15.40 0.81 -10.74
CA ASN A 148 -15.78 1.98 -9.94
C ASN A 148 -15.40 3.30 -10.64
N LEU A 149 -14.19 3.38 -11.18
CA LEU A 149 -13.78 4.55 -11.95
C LEU A 149 -14.66 4.76 -13.18
N ALA A 150 -14.95 3.70 -13.94
CA ALA A 150 -15.79 3.75 -15.13
C ALA A 150 -17.23 4.16 -14.82
N SER A 151 -17.84 3.63 -13.72
CA SER A 151 -19.20 3.99 -13.31
C SER A 151 -19.31 5.46 -12.87
N VAL A 152 -18.29 5.98 -12.19
CA VAL A 152 -18.20 7.39 -11.83
C VAL A 152 -18.02 8.26 -13.08
N MET A 153 -17.15 7.87 -14.01
CA MET A 153 -16.91 8.60 -15.26
C MET A 153 -18.14 8.60 -16.20
N ALA A 154 -18.99 7.58 -16.14
CA ALA A 154 -20.27 7.57 -16.87
C ALA A 154 -21.18 8.76 -16.54
N MET A 155 -21.03 9.31 -15.32
CA MET A 155 -21.76 10.50 -14.86
C MET A 155 -21.18 11.82 -15.42
N ASN A 156 -19.99 11.78 -16.04
CA ASN A 156 -19.28 12.93 -16.57
C ASN A 156 -19.01 14.04 -15.53
N PRO A 157 -18.32 13.74 -14.43
CA PRO A 157 -18.01 14.73 -13.40
C PRO A 157 -16.99 15.76 -13.89
N LYS A 158 -17.02 16.99 -13.32
CA LYS A 158 -15.99 18.02 -13.54
C LYS A 158 -14.76 17.78 -12.68
N ILE A 159 -14.98 17.29 -11.46
CA ILE A 159 -13.93 16.98 -10.48
C ILE A 159 -14.04 15.51 -10.09
N LEU A 160 -12.91 14.82 -10.07
CA LEU A 160 -12.79 13.46 -9.61
C LEU A 160 -11.96 13.42 -8.32
N LEU A 161 -12.58 12.98 -7.24
CA LEU A 161 -11.97 12.74 -5.95
C LEU A 161 -11.65 11.25 -5.82
N LEU A 162 -10.40 10.91 -5.48
CA LEU A 162 -9.99 9.52 -5.29
C LEU A 162 -9.31 9.37 -3.92
N ASP A 163 -9.84 8.49 -3.09
CA ASP A 163 -9.34 8.23 -1.74
C ASP A 163 -8.55 6.92 -1.75
N GLU A 164 -7.23 7.00 -1.87
CA GLU A 164 -6.28 5.88 -1.91
C GLU A 164 -6.70 4.73 -2.85
N PRO A 165 -7.02 5.00 -4.12
CA PRO A 165 -7.64 4.01 -5.02
C PRO A 165 -6.72 2.81 -5.31
N THR A 166 -5.40 2.94 -5.10
CA THR A 166 -4.44 1.85 -5.38
C THR A 166 -4.05 1.03 -4.15
N ALA A 167 -4.51 1.38 -2.94
CA ALA A 167 -4.09 0.74 -1.68
C ALA A 167 -4.33 -0.78 -1.64
N GLN A 168 -5.38 -1.27 -2.29
CA GLN A 168 -5.74 -2.69 -2.35
C GLN A 168 -5.18 -3.43 -3.56
N LEU A 169 -4.51 -2.72 -4.48
CA LEU A 169 -4.04 -3.26 -5.74
C LEU A 169 -2.60 -3.79 -5.63
N ASP A 170 -2.29 -4.81 -6.43
CA ASP A 170 -0.89 -5.16 -6.66
C ASP A 170 -0.17 -4.09 -7.50
N PRO A 171 1.18 -4.09 -7.55
CA PRO A 171 1.92 -3.03 -8.23
C PRO A 171 1.57 -2.86 -9.72
N ILE A 172 1.22 -3.94 -10.42
CA ILE A 172 0.89 -3.89 -11.85
C ILE A 172 -0.48 -3.24 -12.02
N ALA A 173 -1.50 -3.72 -11.31
CA ALA A 173 -2.85 -3.17 -11.36
C ALA A 173 -2.87 -1.70 -10.87
N ALA A 174 -2.05 -1.34 -9.88
CA ALA A 174 -1.91 0.03 -9.40
C ALA A 174 -1.33 0.94 -10.50
N SER A 175 -0.25 0.51 -11.16
CA SER A 175 0.37 1.26 -12.27
C SER A 175 -0.59 1.45 -13.44
N ASP A 176 -1.32 0.39 -13.82
CA ASP A 176 -2.34 0.44 -14.88
C ASP A 176 -3.49 1.40 -14.53
N PHE A 177 -3.92 1.40 -13.27
CA PHE A 177 -4.95 2.33 -12.77
C PHE A 177 -4.49 3.79 -12.85
N ILE A 178 -3.29 4.10 -12.35
CA ILE A 178 -2.71 5.46 -12.40
C ILE A 178 -2.49 5.91 -13.86
N ALA A 179 -2.01 5.01 -14.73
CA ALA A 179 -1.86 5.32 -16.15
C ALA A 179 -3.21 5.64 -16.82
N THR A 180 -4.27 4.90 -16.48
CA THR A 180 -5.64 5.14 -16.96
C THR A 180 -6.17 6.48 -16.45
N LEU A 181 -5.97 6.78 -15.15
CA LEU A 181 -6.36 8.05 -14.55
C LEU A 181 -5.65 9.24 -15.21
N HIS A 182 -4.35 9.12 -15.45
CA HIS A 182 -3.57 10.16 -16.13
C HIS A 182 -4.03 10.36 -17.58
N LYS A 183 -4.38 9.28 -18.28
CA LYS A 183 -4.96 9.36 -19.63
C LYS A 183 -6.29 10.13 -19.62
N LEU A 184 -7.20 9.80 -18.68
CA LEU A 184 -8.47 10.53 -18.50
C LEU A 184 -8.24 12.02 -18.22
N HIS A 185 -7.35 12.34 -17.29
CA HIS A 185 -7.00 13.72 -16.97
C HIS A 185 -6.55 14.49 -18.21
N ARG A 186 -5.64 13.94 -19.01
CA ARG A 186 -5.10 14.60 -20.20
C ARG A 186 -6.09 14.72 -21.37
N GLU A 187 -6.91 13.69 -21.61
CA GLU A 187 -7.82 13.65 -22.75
C GLU A 187 -9.10 14.48 -22.51
N PHE A 188 -9.56 14.54 -21.26
CA PHE A 188 -10.81 15.23 -20.91
C PHE A 188 -10.62 16.52 -20.11
N SER A 189 -9.36 16.94 -19.86
CA SER A 189 -9.04 18.06 -18.96
C SER A 189 -9.75 17.93 -17.60
N LEU A 190 -9.85 16.69 -17.09
CA LEU A 190 -10.52 16.36 -15.86
C LEU A 190 -9.75 16.91 -14.67
N THR A 191 -10.40 17.65 -13.77
CA THR A 191 -9.77 18.04 -12.53
C THR A 191 -9.70 16.83 -11.58
N VAL A 192 -8.52 16.50 -11.08
CA VAL A 192 -8.28 15.33 -10.24
C VAL A 192 -7.74 15.75 -8.89
N ILE A 193 -8.38 15.28 -7.80
CA ILE A 193 -7.84 15.40 -6.43
C ILE A 193 -7.65 13.97 -5.90
N LEU A 194 -6.40 13.57 -5.77
CA LEU A 194 -6.01 12.21 -5.45
C LEU A 194 -5.29 12.13 -4.11
N ILE A 195 -5.77 11.30 -3.18
CA ILE A 195 -5.00 10.86 -2.02
C ILE A 195 -4.26 9.59 -2.40
N GLU A 196 -2.93 9.58 -2.23
CA GLU A 196 -2.11 8.39 -2.40
C GLU A 196 -0.94 8.36 -1.43
N HIS A 197 -0.57 7.13 -1.03
CA HIS A 197 0.63 6.86 -0.24
C HIS A 197 1.82 6.43 -1.11
N ARG A 198 1.55 5.89 -2.30
CA ARG A 198 2.57 5.48 -3.27
C ARG A 198 2.92 6.64 -4.20
N LEU A 199 3.69 7.59 -3.70
CA LEU A 199 4.02 8.81 -4.44
C LEU A 199 5.00 8.59 -5.61
N GLU A 200 5.64 7.43 -5.72
CA GLU A 200 6.61 7.09 -6.77
C GLU A 200 6.05 7.30 -8.19
N GLU A 201 4.80 6.92 -8.42
CA GLU A 201 4.15 7.01 -9.74
C GLU A 201 3.30 8.26 -9.90
N VAL A 202 2.76 8.80 -8.82
CA VAL A 202 1.78 9.89 -8.84
C VAL A 202 2.43 11.27 -8.80
N MET A 203 3.47 11.43 -7.98
CA MET A 203 4.14 12.71 -7.79
C MET A 203 4.65 13.36 -9.10
N PRO A 204 5.22 12.60 -10.06
CA PRO A 204 5.63 13.16 -11.35
C PRO A 204 4.47 13.60 -12.25
N LEU A 205 3.25 13.14 -11.97
CA LEU A 205 2.04 13.47 -12.73
C LEU A 205 1.29 14.67 -12.13
N SER A 206 1.64 15.05 -10.90
CA SER A 206 0.95 16.08 -10.14
C SER A 206 1.42 17.48 -10.54
N ASP A 207 0.46 18.39 -10.74
CA ASP A 207 0.75 19.81 -10.92
C ASP A 207 1.17 20.43 -9.58
N ARG A 208 0.44 20.12 -8.50
CA ARG A 208 0.78 20.51 -7.13
C ARG A 208 0.57 19.36 -6.14
N LEU A 209 1.30 19.44 -5.03
CA LEU A 209 1.11 18.61 -3.85
C LEU A 209 0.47 19.43 -2.74
N LEU A 210 -0.61 18.92 -2.16
CA LEU A 210 -1.21 19.41 -0.93
C LEU A 210 -0.76 18.51 0.21
N ILE A 211 0.13 19.01 1.07
CA ILE A 211 0.66 18.25 2.20
C ILE A 211 -0.10 18.66 3.46
N LEU A 212 -0.79 17.68 4.06
CA LEU A 212 -1.49 17.85 5.34
C LEU A 212 -0.66 17.32 6.49
N GLU A 213 -0.55 18.12 7.54
CA GLU A 213 0.08 17.75 8.78
C GLU A 213 -0.80 18.11 9.98
N ASN A 214 -1.15 17.12 10.80
CA ASN A 214 -1.96 17.30 12.02
C ASN A 214 -3.24 18.13 11.77
N GLY A 215 -3.88 17.92 10.61
CA GLY A 215 -5.10 18.61 10.20
C GLY A 215 -4.91 20.01 9.62
N ALA A 216 -3.68 20.49 9.50
CA ALA A 216 -3.37 21.80 8.92
C ALA A 216 -2.66 21.65 7.55
N LEU A 217 -2.76 22.70 6.73
CA LEU A 217 -2.03 22.79 5.47
C LEU A 217 -0.56 23.11 5.75
N PHE A 218 0.33 22.15 5.48
CA PHE A 218 1.77 22.35 5.57
C PHE A 218 2.34 22.99 4.30
N ALA A 219 1.96 22.49 3.13
CA ALA A 219 2.41 23.01 1.84
C ALA A 219 1.36 22.77 0.74
N LEU A 220 1.30 23.68 -0.23
CA LEU A 220 0.55 23.55 -1.47
C LEU A 220 1.41 24.11 -2.59
N GLU A 221 2.23 23.28 -3.19
CA GLU A 221 3.29 23.70 -4.11
C GLU A 221 3.48 22.68 -5.24
N PRO A 222 4.09 23.08 -6.37
CA PRO A 222 4.62 22.13 -7.33
C PRO A 222 5.57 21.11 -6.65
N PRO A 223 5.63 19.85 -7.12
CA PRO A 223 6.34 18.77 -6.42
C PRO A 223 7.77 19.10 -5.97
N ARG A 224 8.58 19.72 -6.84
CA ARG A 224 9.97 20.07 -6.49
C ARG A 224 10.08 21.14 -5.40
N GLU A 225 9.18 22.11 -5.38
CA GLU A 225 9.13 23.14 -4.35
C GLU A 225 8.59 22.59 -3.02
N ALA A 226 7.62 21.68 -3.08
CA ALA A 226 7.12 20.99 -1.90
C ALA A 226 8.22 20.17 -1.21
N VAL A 227 9.04 19.45 -1.98
CA VAL A 227 10.18 18.67 -1.44
C VAL A 227 11.18 19.54 -0.69
N LYS A 228 11.50 20.74 -1.18
CA LYS A 228 12.43 21.65 -0.50
C LYS A 228 11.95 22.05 0.90
N LYS A 229 10.63 22.13 1.11
CA LYS A 229 10.03 22.44 2.42
C LYS A 229 10.12 21.29 3.42
N LEU A 230 10.46 20.08 2.97
CA LEU A 230 10.54 18.88 3.81
C LEU A 230 11.92 18.66 4.46
N GLU A 231 12.89 19.57 4.32
CA GLU A 231 14.29 19.36 4.73
C GLU A 231 14.45 18.82 6.18
N ASN A 232 13.61 19.27 7.11
CA ASN A 232 13.64 18.85 8.52
C ASN A 232 12.43 18.00 8.93
N ARG A 233 11.82 17.29 7.98
CA ARG A 233 10.58 16.54 8.19
C ARG A 233 10.76 15.09 7.75
N GLU A 234 11.52 14.33 8.56
CA GLU A 234 11.83 12.92 8.27
C GLU A 234 10.58 12.05 8.15
N ASP A 235 9.55 12.33 8.96
CA ASP A 235 8.26 11.64 8.94
C ASP A 235 7.56 11.74 7.57
N LEU A 236 7.51 12.94 6.99
CA LEU A 236 6.91 13.17 5.67
C LEU A 236 7.81 12.66 4.53
N LEU A 237 9.13 12.72 4.71
CA LEU A 237 10.11 12.24 3.73
C LEU A 237 10.05 10.73 3.50
N LEU A 238 9.67 9.94 4.51
CA LEU A 238 9.49 8.49 4.35
C LEU A 238 8.48 8.12 3.26
N SER A 239 7.47 8.96 3.05
CA SER A 239 6.44 8.76 2.02
C SER A 239 6.86 9.22 0.63
N MET A 240 7.97 9.95 0.50
CA MET A 240 8.44 10.49 -0.78
C MET A 240 9.09 9.43 -1.67
N PRO A 241 9.14 9.65 -3.00
CA PRO A 241 9.83 8.77 -3.93
C PRO A 241 11.29 8.47 -3.53
N CYS A 242 11.79 7.29 -3.90
CA CYS A 242 13.15 6.86 -3.55
C CYS A 242 14.23 7.84 -4.03
N ALA A 243 14.03 8.49 -5.18
CA ALA A 243 14.96 9.49 -5.71
C ALA A 243 15.03 10.74 -4.81
N VAL A 244 13.88 11.18 -4.29
CA VAL A 244 13.80 12.28 -3.31
C VAL A 244 14.48 11.89 -2.00
N ARG A 245 14.16 10.70 -1.47
CA ARG A 245 14.77 10.17 -0.22
C ARG A 245 16.30 10.05 -0.35
N LEU A 246 16.79 9.62 -1.51
CA LEU A 246 18.22 9.57 -1.80
C LEU A 246 18.86 10.95 -1.79
N SER A 247 18.26 11.93 -2.47
CA SER A 247 18.79 13.30 -2.51
C SER A 247 18.80 13.94 -1.12
N HIS A 248 17.78 13.67 -0.30
CA HIS A 248 17.73 14.11 1.09
C HIS A 248 18.83 13.47 1.94
N GLY A 249 19.01 12.16 1.88
CA GLY A 249 20.08 11.43 2.61
C GLY A 249 21.50 11.86 2.24
N LEU A 250 21.66 12.59 1.12
CA LEU A 250 22.89 13.19 0.67
C LEU A 250 22.96 14.71 0.92
N SER A 251 21.99 15.27 1.64
CA SER A 251 21.83 16.72 1.94
C SER A 251 21.73 17.59 0.66
N GLU A 252 21.08 17.07 -0.37
CA GLU A 252 20.93 17.71 -1.69
C GLU A 252 19.46 18.07 -2.02
N SER A 253 18.52 17.83 -1.08
CA SER A 253 17.06 17.97 -1.33
C SER A 253 16.59 19.41 -1.57
N THR A 254 17.37 20.40 -1.13
CA THR A 254 17.04 21.82 -1.32
C THR A 254 17.48 22.40 -2.66
N LYS A 255 18.24 21.64 -3.47
CA LYS A 255 18.70 22.08 -4.77
C LYS A 255 17.58 22.12 -5.81
N ALA A 256 17.73 22.98 -6.79
CA ALA A 256 16.70 23.21 -7.83
C ALA A 256 16.39 21.97 -8.68
N ASP A 257 17.31 21.04 -8.81
CA ASP A 257 17.23 19.86 -9.66
C ASP A 257 17.01 18.54 -8.88
N VAL A 258 16.32 18.60 -7.74
CA VAL A 258 15.94 17.41 -6.97
C VAL A 258 15.23 16.40 -7.88
N PRO A 259 15.73 15.15 -7.97
CA PRO A 259 15.10 14.15 -8.81
C PRO A 259 13.79 13.65 -8.20
N LEU A 260 12.74 13.56 -9.01
CA LEU A 260 11.41 13.06 -8.59
C LEU A 260 11.15 11.63 -9.04
N THR A 261 11.86 11.15 -10.07
CA THR A 261 11.64 9.85 -10.68
C THR A 261 12.88 8.96 -10.63
N VAL A 262 12.69 7.66 -10.75
CA VAL A 262 13.79 6.69 -10.90
C VAL A 262 14.73 7.06 -12.06
N ARG A 263 14.18 7.56 -13.17
CA ARG A 263 14.97 8.00 -14.33
C ARG A 263 15.83 9.22 -13.99
N GLU A 264 15.22 10.24 -13.42
CA GLU A 264 15.93 11.46 -13.00
C GLU A 264 17.00 11.13 -11.94
N GLY A 265 16.65 10.29 -10.95
CA GLY A 265 17.60 9.86 -9.92
C GLY A 265 18.79 9.11 -10.50
N ARG A 266 18.57 8.23 -11.51
CA ARG A 266 19.65 7.56 -12.23
C ARG A 266 20.59 8.55 -12.91
N ASP A 267 20.03 9.50 -13.65
CA ASP A 267 20.82 10.49 -14.38
C ASP A 267 21.56 11.42 -13.41
N TRP A 268 20.90 11.78 -12.32
CA TRP A 268 21.48 12.62 -11.26
C TRP A 268 22.66 11.92 -10.55
N VAL A 269 22.52 10.66 -10.10
CA VAL A 269 23.58 9.89 -9.47
C VAL A 269 24.78 9.75 -10.40
N ARG A 270 24.54 9.38 -11.66
CA ARG A 270 25.60 9.21 -12.66
C ARG A 270 26.35 10.49 -12.99
N ARG A 271 25.66 11.61 -12.98
CA ARG A 271 26.26 12.93 -13.23
C ARG A 271 27.06 13.41 -12.04
N THR A 272 26.57 13.20 -10.82
CA THR A 272 27.07 13.84 -9.61
C THR A 272 28.18 13.04 -8.91
N TYR A 273 28.04 11.73 -8.81
CA TYR A 273 28.91 10.88 -7.98
C TYR A 273 29.86 10.03 -8.83
N LYS A 274 31.00 9.66 -8.25
CA LYS A 274 31.94 8.67 -8.82
C LYS A 274 31.41 7.25 -8.64
N ASN A 275 32.06 6.26 -9.25
CA ASN A 275 31.69 4.84 -9.14
C ASN A 275 32.91 3.91 -9.01
N GLU A 276 33.90 4.32 -8.27
CA GLU A 276 35.08 3.52 -7.98
C GLU A 276 34.72 2.28 -7.13
N ILE A 277 33.90 2.49 -6.09
CA ILE A 277 33.29 1.43 -5.28
C ILE A 277 31.90 1.15 -5.88
N ARG A 278 31.72 -0.04 -6.48
CA ARG A 278 30.50 -0.34 -7.25
C ARG A 278 29.49 -1.20 -6.52
N ALA A 279 29.92 -1.94 -5.49
CA ALA A 279 29.07 -2.93 -4.85
C ALA A 279 29.19 -2.91 -3.33
N ILE A 280 28.10 -3.29 -2.67
CA ILE A 280 28.06 -3.63 -1.25
C ILE A 280 27.93 -5.15 -1.15
N SER A 281 28.71 -5.78 -0.24
CA SER A 281 28.60 -7.21 0.04
C SER A 281 27.41 -7.51 0.96
N ASP A 282 26.75 -8.64 0.72
CA ASP A 282 25.78 -9.20 1.67
C ASP A 282 26.50 -9.79 2.88
N GLU A 283 25.88 -9.63 4.05
CA GLU A 283 26.26 -10.43 5.21
C GLU A 283 25.64 -11.82 5.09
N PRO A 284 26.43 -12.90 5.19
CA PRO A 284 25.89 -14.24 5.08
C PRO A 284 25.02 -14.57 6.29
N PHE A 285 23.77 -14.96 6.05
CA PHE A 285 22.93 -15.49 7.11
C PHE A 285 23.43 -16.88 7.56
N PRO A 286 23.73 -17.08 8.87
CA PRO A 286 24.19 -18.36 9.36
C PRO A 286 23.03 -19.37 9.34
N LYS A 287 23.08 -20.34 8.43
CA LYS A 287 22.11 -21.43 8.34
C LYS A 287 22.21 -22.33 9.57
N LYS A 288 21.27 -22.18 10.48
CA LYS A 288 21.07 -23.06 11.64
C LYS A 288 20.18 -24.27 11.26
N GLY A 289 19.44 -24.84 12.19
CA GLY A 289 18.45 -25.88 11.91
C GLY A 289 17.35 -25.44 10.96
N LYS A 290 16.64 -26.40 10.36
CA LYS A 290 15.44 -26.09 9.55
C LYS A 290 14.25 -25.83 10.47
N ALA A 291 13.69 -24.62 10.44
CA ALA A 291 12.44 -24.30 11.11
C ALA A 291 11.26 -24.90 10.34
N LEU A 292 11.24 -24.71 9.02
CA LEU A 292 10.19 -25.23 8.14
C LEU A 292 10.78 -25.93 6.92
N GLU A 293 10.11 -26.99 6.45
CA GLU A 293 10.48 -27.75 5.26
C GLU A 293 9.23 -28.18 4.50
N TRP A 294 9.21 -27.89 3.21
CA TRP A 294 8.22 -28.35 2.25
C TRP A 294 8.87 -29.42 1.36
N ASP A 295 8.22 -30.57 1.26
CA ASP A 295 8.73 -31.76 0.56
C ASP A 295 7.66 -32.27 -0.39
N HIS A 296 7.83 -31.91 -1.69
CA HIS A 296 6.93 -32.27 -2.79
C HIS A 296 5.45 -31.97 -2.51
N VAL A 297 5.13 -30.75 -2.02
CA VAL A 297 3.79 -30.36 -1.61
C VAL A 297 2.94 -29.96 -2.82
N PHE A 298 1.74 -30.57 -2.91
CA PHE A 298 0.73 -30.26 -3.92
C PHE A 298 -0.59 -29.92 -3.23
N PHE A 299 -1.29 -28.90 -3.74
CA PHE A 299 -2.60 -28.50 -3.21
C PHE A 299 -3.52 -27.98 -4.31
N ARG A 300 -4.80 -28.33 -4.22
CA ARG A 300 -5.92 -27.79 -4.99
C ARG A 300 -7.15 -27.66 -4.11
N TYR A 301 -8.01 -26.67 -4.40
CA TYR A 301 -9.25 -26.49 -3.64
C TYR A 301 -10.32 -27.51 -4.00
N GLU A 302 -10.45 -27.85 -5.28
CA GLU A 302 -11.43 -28.80 -5.77
C GLU A 302 -10.75 -30.06 -6.32
N LYS A 303 -11.37 -31.22 -6.14
CA LYS A 303 -10.80 -32.52 -6.53
C LYS A 303 -10.39 -32.59 -8.01
N ASN A 304 -11.13 -31.91 -8.89
CA ASN A 304 -10.88 -31.85 -10.33
C ASN A 304 -10.37 -30.48 -10.79
N GLY A 305 -10.05 -29.57 -9.86
CA GLY A 305 -9.51 -28.25 -10.14
C GLY A 305 -8.02 -28.26 -10.49
N ALA A 306 -7.53 -27.15 -11.01
CA ALA A 306 -6.10 -26.94 -11.24
C ALA A 306 -5.32 -26.90 -9.92
N ASP A 307 -4.08 -27.36 -9.95
CA ASP A 307 -3.18 -27.26 -8.83
C ASP A 307 -2.82 -25.78 -8.56
N ILE A 308 -3.01 -25.37 -7.32
CA ILE A 308 -2.62 -24.04 -6.83
C ILE A 308 -1.19 -24.08 -6.28
N LEU A 309 -0.80 -25.20 -5.66
CA LEU A 309 0.59 -25.49 -5.32
C LEU A 309 1.03 -26.73 -6.08
N SER A 310 2.17 -26.64 -6.77
CA SER A 310 2.70 -27.67 -7.64
C SER A 310 4.12 -27.99 -7.25
N ASN A 311 4.35 -29.21 -6.73
CA ASN A 311 5.68 -29.73 -6.40
C ASN A 311 6.56 -28.77 -5.54
N LEU A 312 5.94 -28.13 -4.54
CA LEU A 312 6.62 -27.12 -3.74
C LEU A 312 7.67 -27.74 -2.83
N CYS A 313 8.94 -27.40 -3.07
CA CYS A 313 10.10 -27.94 -2.35
C CYS A 313 11.02 -26.77 -1.93
N PHE A 314 11.11 -26.47 -0.64
CA PHE A 314 12.08 -25.54 -0.08
C PHE A 314 12.17 -25.67 1.45
N SER A 315 13.11 -24.95 2.06
CA SER A 315 13.28 -24.93 3.52
C SER A 315 13.54 -23.51 3.99
N VAL A 316 13.08 -23.20 5.21
CA VAL A 316 13.38 -21.97 5.95
C VAL A 316 14.13 -22.34 7.21
N PHE A 317 15.17 -21.57 7.55
CA PHE A 317 16.06 -21.86 8.67
C PHE A 317 15.60 -21.14 9.95
N GLU A 318 16.04 -21.62 11.10
CA GLU A 318 15.70 -21.03 12.40
C GLU A 318 16.26 -19.61 12.51
N GLY A 319 15.41 -18.65 12.92
CA GLY A 319 15.73 -17.23 13.03
C GLY A 319 15.85 -16.51 11.68
N GLU A 320 15.55 -17.18 10.55
CA GLU A 320 15.54 -16.57 9.22
C GLU A 320 14.32 -15.68 9.03
N CYS A 321 14.52 -14.49 8.44
CA CYS A 321 13.46 -13.71 7.85
C CYS A 321 13.42 -13.98 6.35
N PHE A 322 12.38 -14.71 5.91
CA PHE A 322 12.20 -15.16 4.54
C PHE A 322 11.01 -14.48 3.89
N CYS A 323 11.26 -13.62 2.90
CA CYS A 323 10.21 -12.94 2.15
C CYS A 323 9.95 -13.63 0.82
N ILE A 324 8.67 -13.86 0.50
CA ILE A 324 8.22 -14.51 -0.72
C ILE A 324 7.43 -13.51 -1.55
N LEU A 325 7.99 -13.12 -2.68
CA LEU A 325 7.40 -12.20 -3.65
C LEU A 325 6.64 -12.95 -4.74
N GLY A 326 5.61 -12.34 -5.29
CA GLY A 326 4.86 -12.89 -6.43
C GLY A 326 3.57 -12.12 -6.69
N GLY A 327 3.02 -12.26 -7.89
CA GLY A 327 1.76 -11.63 -8.27
C GLY A 327 0.54 -12.16 -7.51
N ASN A 328 -0.58 -11.45 -7.61
CA ASN A 328 -1.84 -11.93 -7.09
C ASN A 328 -2.27 -13.23 -7.79
N GLY A 329 -2.87 -14.15 -7.02
CA GLY A 329 -3.27 -15.46 -7.55
C GLY A 329 -2.12 -16.46 -7.75
N ALA A 330 -0.86 -16.13 -7.43
CA ALA A 330 0.27 -17.06 -7.56
C ALA A 330 0.21 -18.26 -6.59
N GLY A 331 -0.63 -18.22 -5.54
CA GLY A 331 -0.77 -19.28 -4.53
C GLY A 331 -0.06 -18.98 -3.20
N LYS A 332 0.41 -17.75 -2.97
CA LYS A 332 1.16 -17.38 -1.75
C LYS A 332 0.35 -17.57 -0.45
N SER A 333 -0.86 -17.02 -0.36
CA SER A 333 -1.74 -17.18 0.81
C SER A 333 -2.16 -18.63 1.00
N THR A 334 -2.34 -19.38 -0.10
CA THR A 334 -2.61 -20.83 -0.07
C THR A 334 -1.43 -21.59 0.54
N MET A 335 -0.20 -21.23 0.18
CA MET A 335 1.01 -21.82 0.77
C MET A 335 1.06 -21.55 2.30
N LEU A 336 0.77 -20.30 2.74
CA LEU A 336 0.68 -19.99 4.18
C LEU A 336 -0.46 -20.77 4.86
N GLY A 337 -1.62 -20.92 4.20
CA GLY A 337 -2.74 -21.71 4.70
C GLY A 337 -2.40 -23.20 4.88
N VAL A 338 -1.58 -23.76 3.98
CA VAL A 338 -1.05 -25.13 4.13
C VAL A 338 -0.02 -25.18 5.25
N THR A 339 0.83 -24.17 5.39
CA THR A 339 1.86 -24.11 6.43
C THR A 339 1.27 -23.94 7.81
N SER A 340 0.21 -23.16 7.94
CA SER A 340 -0.52 -22.98 9.19
C SER A 340 -1.39 -24.21 9.57
N GLY A 341 -1.55 -25.17 8.64
CA GLY A 341 -2.41 -26.35 8.86
C GLY A 341 -3.91 -26.09 8.68
N LEU A 342 -4.31 -24.88 8.24
CA LEU A 342 -5.69 -24.55 7.87
C LEU A 342 -6.13 -25.30 6.61
N LEU A 343 -5.19 -25.51 5.69
CA LEU A 343 -5.39 -26.26 4.44
C LEU A 343 -4.57 -27.56 4.46
N LYS A 344 -5.13 -28.64 3.92
CA LYS A 344 -4.45 -29.93 3.88
C LYS A 344 -3.99 -30.24 2.44
N PRO A 345 -2.68 -30.42 2.20
CA PRO A 345 -2.19 -30.82 0.90
C PRO A 345 -2.67 -32.26 0.59
N TYR A 346 -2.93 -32.54 -0.70
CA TYR A 346 -3.31 -33.89 -1.12
C TYR A 346 -2.09 -34.78 -1.35
N ALA A 347 -0.91 -34.20 -1.59
CA ALA A 347 0.36 -34.91 -1.68
C ALA A 347 1.51 -34.08 -1.08
N GLY A 348 2.60 -34.76 -0.69
CA GLY A 348 3.75 -34.15 -0.05
C GLY A 348 3.61 -33.98 1.47
N THR A 349 4.58 -33.30 2.05
CA THR A 349 4.65 -33.14 3.51
C THR A 349 5.25 -31.78 3.88
N VAL A 350 4.62 -31.09 4.85
CA VAL A 350 5.23 -29.92 5.53
C VAL A 350 5.69 -30.36 6.91
N ARG A 351 6.92 -30.00 7.27
CA ARG A 351 7.51 -30.24 8.59
C ARG A 351 7.84 -28.92 9.27
N LEU A 352 7.52 -28.84 10.55
CA LEU A 352 7.90 -27.75 11.45
C LEU A 352 8.87 -28.33 12.48
N PHE A 353 10.09 -27.80 12.56
CA PHE A 353 11.18 -28.32 13.40
C PHE A 353 11.36 -29.86 13.25
N GLY A 354 11.35 -30.34 12.01
CA GLY A 354 11.51 -31.77 11.67
C GLY A 354 10.26 -32.64 11.87
N LYS A 355 9.25 -32.17 12.61
CA LYS A 355 8.00 -32.87 12.92
C LYS A 355 6.94 -32.54 11.87
N LYS A 356 6.19 -33.53 11.37
CA LYS A 356 5.10 -33.30 10.40
C LYS A 356 3.97 -32.51 11.02
N LEU A 357 3.34 -31.58 10.31
CA LEU A 357 2.22 -30.77 10.83
C LEU A 357 1.09 -31.61 11.42
N LYS A 358 0.75 -32.73 10.80
CA LYS A 358 -0.29 -33.66 11.30
C LYS A 358 0.01 -34.29 12.67
N GLU A 359 1.25 -34.25 13.12
CA GLU A 359 1.68 -34.80 14.42
C GLU A 359 1.54 -33.80 15.56
N TYR A 360 1.21 -32.53 15.24
CA TYR A 360 0.82 -31.53 16.22
C TYR A 360 -0.67 -31.68 16.54
N THR A 361 -0.98 -32.18 17.72
CA THR A 361 -2.36 -32.45 18.19
C THR A 361 -2.80 -31.46 19.24
N ASN A 362 -4.10 -31.36 19.49
CA ASN A 362 -4.69 -30.57 20.58
C ASN A 362 -4.24 -29.09 20.58
N GLY A 363 -4.14 -28.48 19.40
CA GLY A 363 -3.74 -27.09 19.27
C GLY A 363 -2.26 -26.81 19.57
N SER A 364 -1.42 -27.83 19.77
CA SER A 364 0.00 -27.67 20.09
C SER A 364 0.80 -26.95 18.97
N LEU A 365 0.29 -26.93 17.73
CA LEU A 365 0.89 -26.19 16.63
C LEU A 365 0.98 -24.68 16.95
N TYR A 366 -0.09 -24.12 17.52
CA TYR A 366 -0.18 -22.69 17.82
C TYR A 366 0.26 -22.31 19.23
N LYS A 367 0.64 -23.31 20.05
CA LYS A 367 1.20 -23.08 21.38
C LYS A 367 2.72 -22.93 21.27
N GLN A 368 3.22 -21.70 21.28
CA GLN A 368 4.66 -21.36 21.22
C GLN A 368 5.42 -21.87 19.98
N ASN A 369 4.75 -22.43 18.98
CA ASN A 369 5.43 -22.94 17.78
C ASN A 369 5.19 -22.06 16.57
N LEU A 370 3.94 -21.73 16.26
CA LEU A 370 3.58 -21.03 15.05
C LEU A 370 2.45 -20.03 15.29
N ALA A 371 2.59 -18.81 14.76
CA ALA A 371 1.50 -17.85 14.65
C ALA A 371 1.30 -17.45 13.19
N TYR A 372 0.07 -17.10 12.83
CA TYR A 372 -0.31 -16.67 11.49
C TYR A 372 -1.11 -15.38 11.53
N LEU A 373 -0.62 -14.35 10.85
CA LEU A 373 -1.33 -13.10 10.61
C LEU A 373 -1.91 -13.14 9.20
N PRO A 374 -3.25 -13.23 9.06
CA PRO A 374 -3.90 -13.24 7.76
C PRO A 374 -3.88 -11.85 7.11
N GLN A 375 -4.11 -11.80 5.79
CA GLN A 375 -4.20 -10.55 5.03
C GLN A 375 -5.30 -9.62 5.55
N ASP A 376 -6.47 -10.17 5.89
CA ASP A 376 -7.53 -9.43 6.58
C ASP A 376 -7.38 -9.61 8.10
N VAL A 377 -6.71 -8.65 8.72
CA VAL A 377 -6.46 -8.66 10.17
C VAL A 377 -7.72 -8.45 11.01
N THR A 378 -8.83 -8.00 10.41
CA THR A 378 -10.10 -7.83 11.15
C THR A 378 -10.63 -9.16 11.69
N THR A 379 -10.27 -10.27 11.04
CA THR A 379 -10.66 -11.63 11.42
C THR A 379 -10.05 -12.13 12.74
N VAL A 380 -9.01 -11.43 13.24
CA VAL A 380 -8.38 -11.82 14.52
C VAL A 380 -9.01 -11.11 15.72
N PHE A 381 -9.86 -10.09 15.51
CA PHE A 381 -10.50 -9.33 16.57
C PHE A 381 -11.82 -9.94 17.00
N LEU A 382 -12.01 -10.09 18.31
CA LEU A 382 -13.17 -10.73 18.92
C LEU A 382 -13.85 -9.86 20.00
N ARG A 383 -13.23 -8.74 20.39
CA ARG A 383 -13.67 -7.87 21.48
C ARG A 383 -14.00 -6.47 20.98
N ASN A 384 -14.65 -5.68 21.83
CA ASN A 384 -15.12 -4.34 21.47
C ASN A 384 -14.05 -3.26 21.66
N THR A 385 -13.03 -3.50 22.48
CA THR A 385 -11.92 -2.55 22.68
C THR A 385 -10.56 -3.24 22.54
N VAL A 386 -9.55 -2.47 22.21
CA VAL A 386 -8.16 -2.96 22.14
C VAL A 386 -7.71 -3.47 23.50
N ARG A 387 -8.12 -2.83 24.59
CA ARG A 387 -7.84 -3.28 25.96
C ARG A 387 -8.36 -4.69 26.20
N GLU A 388 -9.64 -4.93 25.89
CA GLU A 388 -10.25 -6.26 26.04
C GLU A 388 -9.57 -7.32 25.16
N GLU A 389 -9.12 -6.95 23.94
CA GLU A 389 -8.37 -7.85 23.05
C GLU A 389 -7.02 -8.25 23.65
N PHE A 390 -6.33 -7.32 24.30
CA PHE A 390 -5.05 -7.58 24.95
C PHE A 390 -5.21 -8.40 26.22
N GLU A 391 -6.19 -8.09 27.08
CA GLU A 391 -6.50 -8.86 28.29
C GLU A 391 -6.87 -10.31 27.96
N ASP A 392 -7.71 -10.53 26.93
CA ASP A 392 -8.14 -11.86 26.48
C ASP A 392 -6.96 -12.69 25.93
N SER A 393 -5.99 -12.04 25.31
CA SER A 393 -4.83 -12.68 24.67
C SER A 393 -3.61 -12.77 25.58
N GLY A 394 -3.62 -12.10 26.74
CA GLY A 394 -2.48 -12.02 27.64
C GLY A 394 -1.34 -11.13 27.15
N VAL A 395 -1.65 -10.15 26.29
CA VAL A 395 -0.66 -9.16 25.81
C VAL A 395 -0.33 -8.19 26.93
N SER A 396 0.96 -7.99 27.20
CA SER A 396 1.46 -6.86 28.00
C SER A 396 1.82 -5.72 27.05
N PRO A 397 0.99 -4.67 26.89
CA PRO A 397 1.23 -3.60 25.92
C PRO A 397 2.59 -2.92 26.10
N GLU A 398 3.08 -2.86 27.35
CA GLU A 398 4.34 -2.21 27.75
C GLU A 398 5.59 -2.96 27.27
N GLU A 399 5.47 -4.26 26.96
CA GLU A 399 6.58 -5.09 26.45
C GLU A 399 6.72 -5.05 24.93
N PHE A 400 5.75 -4.43 24.24
CA PHE A 400 5.77 -4.29 22.79
C PHE A 400 6.46 -2.99 22.39
N PRO A 401 7.27 -2.97 21.32
CA PRO A 401 8.00 -1.78 20.89
C PRO A 401 7.11 -0.76 20.15
N TYR A 402 5.90 -0.52 20.66
CA TYR A 402 4.93 0.45 20.16
C TYR A 402 4.02 0.89 21.32
N ASP A 403 3.73 2.18 21.41
CA ASP A 403 2.84 2.72 22.45
C ASP A 403 1.36 2.62 22.04
N PHE A 404 0.66 1.69 22.66
CA PHE A 404 -0.79 1.48 22.47
C PHE A 404 -1.67 2.34 23.35
N SER A 405 -1.13 3.20 24.23
CA SER A 405 -1.88 3.91 25.28
C SER A 405 -3.10 4.69 24.73
N SER A 406 -2.93 5.34 23.58
CA SER A 406 -4.00 6.10 22.93
C SER A 406 -5.06 5.26 22.20
N LEU A 407 -4.81 3.95 22.06
CA LEU A 407 -5.65 3.02 21.30
C LEU A 407 -6.50 2.13 22.20
N LEU A 408 -6.13 1.94 23.47
CA LEU A 408 -6.70 0.92 24.36
C LEU A 408 -8.23 1.00 24.48
N GLU A 409 -8.81 2.20 24.49
CA GLU A 409 -10.26 2.39 24.63
C GLU A 409 -11.00 2.44 23.28
N LYS A 410 -10.27 2.37 22.15
CA LYS A 410 -10.89 2.37 20.82
C LYS A 410 -11.40 0.98 20.45
N HIS A 411 -12.46 0.97 19.62
CA HIS A 411 -12.89 -0.25 18.95
C HIS A 411 -11.86 -0.65 17.88
N PRO A 412 -11.49 -1.93 17.70
CA PRO A 412 -10.50 -2.35 16.69
C PRO A 412 -10.84 -1.91 15.25
N TYR A 413 -12.11 -1.78 14.92
CA TYR A 413 -12.55 -1.30 13.60
C TYR A 413 -12.43 0.21 13.40
N ASP A 414 -12.28 0.99 14.47
CA ASP A 414 -12.07 2.44 14.42
C ASP A 414 -10.58 2.80 14.30
N LEU A 415 -9.69 1.82 14.33
CA LEU A 415 -8.26 2.01 14.17
C LEU A 415 -7.91 2.27 12.70
N SER A 416 -6.86 3.08 12.47
CA SER A 416 -6.23 3.17 11.16
C SER A 416 -5.68 1.81 10.71
N GLY A 417 -5.40 1.66 9.41
CA GLY A 417 -4.84 0.42 8.86
C GLY A 417 -3.55 -0.02 9.59
N GLY A 418 -2.63 0.91 9.84
CA GLY A 418 -1.37 0.66 10.54
C GLY A 418 -1.56 0.28 12.01
N GLU A 419 -2.35 1.08 12.75
CA GLU A 419 -2.69 0.78 14.16
C GLU A 419 -3.34 -0.60 14.30
N ARG A 420 -4.27 -0.92 13.40
CA ARG A 420 -4.96 -2.22 13.37
C ARG A 420 -4.01 -3.38 13.12
N GLN A 421 -3.06 -3.20 12.20
CA GLN A 421 -2.03 -4.19 11.88
C GLN A 421 -1.11 -4.44 13.09
N LEU A 422 -0.68 -3.38 13.79
CA LEU A 422 0.17 -3.48 14.97
C LEU A 422 -0.56 -4.15 16.15
N VAL A 423 -1.83 -3.80 16.40
CA VAL A 423 -2.65 -4.45 17.44
C VAL A 423 -2.84 -5.93 17.13
N ALA A 424 -3.15 -6.30 15.88
CA ALA A 424 -3.26 -7.69 15.46
C ALA A 424 -1.95 -8.46 15.63
N LEU A 425 -0.82 -7.83 15.25
CA LEU A 425 0.50 -8.40 15.40
C LEU A 425 0.85 -8.62 16.88
N ALA A 426 0.60 -7.64 17.76
CA ALA A 426 0.80 -7.78 19.19
C ALA A 426 -0.01 -8.95 19.78
N LYS A 427 -1.29 -9.06 19.37
CA LYS A 427 -2.18 -10.13 19.82
C LYS A 427 -1.66 -11.53 19.45
N ILE A 428 -1.23 -11.74 18.22
CA ILE A 428 -0.73 -13.08 17.82
C ILE A 428 0.64 -13.40 18.43
N LEU A 429 1.45 -12.39 18.74
CA LEU A 429 2.75 -12.54 19.39
C LEU A 429 2.65 -12.90 20.88
N ALA A 430 1.50 -12.70 21.52
CA ALA A 430 1.24 -13.13 22.90
C ALA A 430 1.41 -14.65 23.09
N THR A 431 1.32 -15.45 22.02
CA THR A 431 1.58 -16.89 22.06
C THR A 431 3.08 -17.25 22.05
N GLU A 432 3.98 -16.27 22.02
CA GLU A 432 5.44 -16.43 21.95
C GLU A 432 5.88 -17.41 20.84
N PRO A 433 5.46 -17.22 19.59
CA PRO A 433 5.71 -18.18 18.52
C PRO A 433 7.18 -18.22 18.12
N LYS A 434 7.70 -19.41 17.82
CA LYS A 434 9.02 -19.59 17.20
C LYS A 434 9.03 -19.30 15.71
N VAL A 435 7.85 -19.44 15.07
CA VAL A 435 7.64 -19.16 13.64
C VAL A 435 6.44 -18.25 13.47
N LEU A 436 6.63 -17.14 12.77
CA LEU A 436 5.61 -16.15 12.45
C LEU A 436 5.36 -16.15 10.94
N LEU A 437 4.11 -16.41 10.55
CA LEU A 437 3.64 -16.35 9.17
C LEU A 437 2.86 -15.04 8.97
N LEU A 438 3.21 -14.27 7.95
CA LEU A 438 2.61 -12.96 7.64
C LEU A 438 2.10 -12.97 6.20
N ASP A 439 0.81 -12.66 6.02
CA ASP A 439 0.19 -12.53 4.71
C ASP A 439 -0.05 -11.05 4.37
N GLU A 440 0.74 -10.50 3.45
CA GLU A 440 0.71 -9.10 3.01
C GLU A 440 0.74 -8.08 4.17
N PRO A 441 1.73 -8.16 5.10
CA PRO A 441 1.71 -7.39 6.34
C PRO A 441 1.78 -5.87 6.17
N THR A 442 2.17 -5.37 4.99
CA THR A 442 2.34 -3.93 4.71
C THR A 442 1.30 -3.39 3.72
N LYS A 443 0.30 -4.21 3.35
CA LYS A 443 -0.70 -3.82 2.36
C LYS A 443 -1.59 -2.68 2.86
N GLY A 444 -1.71 -1.61 2.07
CA GLY A 444 -2.53 -0.44 2.40
C GLY A 444 -1.99 0.40 3.55
N LEU A 445 -0.72 0.23 3.92
CA LEU A 445 -0.08 1.02 4.98
C LEU A 445 0.72 2.19 4.39
N ASP A 446 0.75 3.29 5.13
CA ASP A 446 1.67 4.39 4.85
C ASP A 446 3.12 4.02 5.20
N ALA A 447 4.06 4.88 4.83
CA ALA A 447 5.48 4.62 5.03
C ALA A 447 5.89 4.57 6.52
N HIS A 448 5.20 5.31 7.39
CA HIS A 448 5.47 5.33 8.82
C HIS A 448 5.04 4.00 9.48
N ALA A 449 3.81 3.57 9.24
CA ALA A 449 3.32 2.29 9.76
C ALA A 449 4.16 1.10 9.24
N LYS A 450 4.63 1.15 7.98
CA LYS A 450 5.58 0.15 7.45
C LYS A 450 6.89 0.14 8.22
N ALA A 451 7.46 1.30 8.52
CA ALA A 451 8.70 1.40 9.29
C ALA A 451 8.54 0.83 10.71
N GLU A 452 7.40 1.09 11.36
CA GLU A 452 7.08 0.52 12.67
C GLU A 452 6.99 -1.01 12.63
N ILE A 453 6.30 -1.58 11.64
CA ILE A 453 6.22 -3.04 11.47
C ILE A 453 7.61 -3.63 11.22
N ILE A 454 8.44 -3.00 10.38
CA ILE A 454 9.83 -3.44 10.13
C ILE A 454 10.63 -3.43 11.44
N ALA A 455 10.48 -2.40 12.26
CA ALA A 455 11.18 -2.30 13.55
C ALA A 455 10.76 -3.45 14.51
N VAL A 456 9.46 -3.74 14.60
CA VAL A 456 8.94 -4.87 15.39
C VAL A 456 9.50 -6.19 14.88
N LEU A 457 9.48 -6.43 13.58
CA LEU A 457 9.96 -7.69 12.99
C LEU A 457 11.48 -7.85 13.13
N ARG A 458 12.26 -6.76 13.09
CA ARG A 458 13.70 -6.77 13.39
C ARG A 458 13.96 -7.18 14.85
N ALA A 459 13.21 -6.61 15.81
CA ALA A 459 13.32 -6.99 17.21
C ALA A 459 12.98 -8.47 17.45
N LEU A 460 12.00 -9.03 16.74
CA LEU A 460 11.67 -10.46 16.80
C LEU A 460 12.77 -11.34 16.23
N LYS A 461 13.42 -10.91 15.14
CA LYS A 461 14.57 -11.60 14.55
C LYS A 461 15.74 -11.66 15.54
N GLU A 462 16.04 -10.58 16.28
CA GLU A 462 17.04 -10.58 17.33
C GLU A 462 16.74 -11.60 18.44
N LYS A 463 15.45 -11.83 18.72
CA LYS A 463 14.97 -12.90 19.62
C LYS A 463 14.95 -14.29 18.97
N ASN A 464 15.54 -14.45 17.79
CA ASN A 464 15.63 -15.70 17.01
C ASN A 464 14.25 -16.27 16.58
N VAL A 465 13.23 -15.41 16.42
CA VAL A 465 11.95 -15.81 15.81
C VAL A 465 12.13 -15.92 14.31
N THR A 466 11.66 -17.03 13.74
CA THR A 466 11.66 -17.24 12.27
C THR A 466 10.46 -16.51 11.67
N VAL A 467 10.66 -15.65 10.68
CA VAL A 467 9.60 -14.89 10.02
C VAL A 467 9.47 -15.33 8.57
N ILE A 468 8.25 -15.66 8.15
CA ILE A 468 7.91 -15.90 6.73
C ILE A 468 6.86 -14.90 6.34
N ALA A 469 7.20 -13.96 5.45
CA ALA A 469 6.28 -12.97 4.93
C ALA A 469 6.02 -13.21 3.45
N VAL A 470 4.76 -13.34 3.05
CA VAL A 470 4.38 -13.25 1.65
C VAL A 470 3.93 -11.82 1.36
N THR A 471 4.46 -11.23 0.30
CA THR A 471 4.17 -9.83 -0.02
C THR A 471 4.46 -9.53 -1.48
N HIS A 472 4.01 -8.38 -1.96
CA HIS A 472 4.44 -7.77 -3.21
C HIS A 472 5.32 -6.53 -2.98
N ASP A 473 5.56 -6.15 -1.72
CA ASP A 473 6.36 -4.98 -1.34
C ASP A 473 7.86 -5.30 -1.39
N THR A 474 8.52 -4.82 -2.45
CA THR A 474 9.94 -5.05 -2.68
C THR A 474 10.85 -4.26 -1.74
N GLU A 475 10.44 -3.06 -1.31
CA GLU A 475 11.20 -2.25 -0.36
C GLU A 475 11.18 -2.88 1.04
N PHE A 476 10.00 -3.29 1.51
CA PHE A 476 9.85 -4.06 2.76
C PHE A 476 10.76 -5.29 2.76
N SER A 477 10.72 -6.07 1.66
CA SER A 477 11.53 -7.28 1.54
C SER A 477 13.04 -6.98 1.49
N ALA A 478 13.44 -5.89 0.84
CA ALA A 478 14.84 -5.49 0.76
C ALA A 478 15.41 -5.04 2.12
N GLU A 479 14.57 -4.42 2.97
CA GLU A 479 14.97 -3.90 4.26
C GLU A 479 14.99 -4.94 5.39
N LEU A 480 14.14 -5.98 5.29
CA LEU A 480 13.90 -6.93 6.38
C LEU A 480 14.54 -8.30 6.14
N ALA A 481 14.46 -8.82 4.90
CA ALA A 481 14.72 -10.21 4.63
C ALA A 481 16.21 -10.60 4.70
N ASP A 482 16.49 -11.81 5.18
CA ASP A 482 17.77 -12.50 4.98
C ASP A 482 17.82 -13.17 3.61
N ARG A 483 16.65 -13.63 3.15
CA ARG A 483 16.48 -14.28 1.85
C ARG A 483 15.13 -13.90 1.25
N VAL A 484 15.13 -13.65 -0.05
CA VAL A 484 13.96 -13.34 -0.85
C VAL A 484 13.74 -14.42 -1.91
N ALA A 485 12.51 -14.78 -2.14
CA ALA A 485 12.14 -15.76 -3.17
C ALA A 485 11.07 -15.20 -4.12
N LEU A 486 11.10 -15.68 -5.37
CA LEU A 486 10.04 -15.44 -6.35
C LEU A 486 9.12 -16.67 -6.42
N PHE A 487 7.84 -16.41 -6.17
CA PHE A 487 6.78 -17.41 -6.25
C PHE A 487 5.92 -17.19 -7.49
N PHE A 488 5.77 -18.21 -8.30
CA PHE A 488 5.03 -18.14 -9.56
C PHE A 488 4.31 -19.46 -9.84
N ARG A 489 2.99 -19.39 -10.07
CA ARG A 489 2.12 -20.54 -10.40
C ARG A 489 2.29 -21.73 -9.45
N GLY A 490 2.30 -21.46 -8.15
CA GLY A 490 2.38 -22.52 -7.13
C GLY A 490 3.76 -23.10 -6.89
N GLU A 491 4.81 -22.54 -7.50
CA GLU A 491 6.20 -22.97 -7.37
C GLU A 491 7.11 -21.84 -6.90
N LEU A 492 8.19 -22.18 -6.20
CA LEU A 492 9.26 -21.26 -5.84
C LEU A 492 10.35 -21.32 -6.93
N ILE A 493 10.44 -20.27 -7.74
CA ILE A 493 11.27 -20.24 -8.95
C ILE A 493 12.73 -19.91 -8.65
N SER A 494 12.98 -18.97 -7.74
CA SER A 494 14.32 -18.55 -7.34
C SER A 494 14.35 -18.06 -5.91
N SER A 495 15.51 -18.16 -5.26
CA SER A 495 15.69 -17.66 -3.90
C SER A 495 17.17 -17.30 -3.68
N ASP A 496 17.43 -16.10 -3.18
CA ASP A 496 18.78 -15.61 -2.86
C ASP A 496 18.72 -14.52 -1.78
N THR A 497 19.88 -14.02 -1.34
CA THR A 497 19.97 -12.83 -0.49
C THR A 497 19.34 -11.62 -1.18
N PRO A 498 18.81 -10.63 -0.43
CA PRO A 498 18.08 -9.51 -1.03
C PRO A 498 18.87 -8.80 -2.13
N ARG A 499 20.15 -8.48 -1.89
CA ARG A 499 20.98 -7.77 -2.87
C ARG A 499 21.16 -8.56 -4.15
N LYS A 500 21.46 -9.86 -4.06
CA LYS A 500 21.60 -10.71 -5.25
C LYS A 500 20.27 -10.89 -5.96
N PHE A 501 19.19 -11.16 -5.21
CA PHE A 501 17.86 -11.34 -5.77
C PHE A 501 17.42 -10.12 -6.57
N PHE A 502 17.42 -8.93 -5.96
CA PHE A 502 16.94 -7.70 -6.60
C PHE A 502 17.86 -7.18 -7.70
N SER A 503 19.16 -7.42 -7.62
CA SER A 503 20.11 -7.08 -8.69
C SER A 503 19.97 -7.98 -9.92
N ALA A 504 19.67 -9.27 -9.72
CA ALA A 504 19.46 -10.22 -10.81
C ALA A 504 18.12 -10.00 -11.54
N ASN A 505 17.07 -9.56 -10.82
CA ASN A 505 15.74 -9.35 -11.37
C ASN A 505 15.59 -7.95 -11.96
N ARG A 506 14.91 -7.83 -13.12
CA ARG A 506 14.67 -6.53 -13.78
C ARG A 506 13.33 -5.91 -13.41
N PHE A 507 12.31 -6.72 -13.21
CA PHE A 507 10.94 -6.30 -12.95
C PHE A 507 10.58 -6.42 -11.48
N TYR A 508 10.82 -7.57 -10.86
CA TYR A 508 10.69 -7.75 -9.42
C TYR A 508 11.94 -7.25 -8.70
N THR A 509 12.07 -5.92 -8.60
CA THR A 509 13.22 -5.25 -7.97
C THR A 509 12.81 -3.92 -7.37
N THR A 510 13.62 -3.39 -6.45
CA THR A 510 13.33 -2.12 -5.78
C THR A 510 13.52 -0.93 -6.73
N PRO A 511 12.84 0.22 -6.46
CA PRO A 511 13.06 1.46 -7.21
C PRO A 511 14.55 1.89 -7.17
N VAL A 512 15.21 1.74 -6.03
CA VAL A 512 16.65 2.04 -5.86
C VAL A 512 17.51 1.17 -6.77
N SER A 513 17.26 -0.14 -6.82
CA SER A 513 18.00 -1.04 -7.71
C SER A 513 17.80 -0.67 -9.19
N ARG A 514 16.60 -0.23 -9.59
CA ARG A 514 16.34 0.29 -10.95
C ARG A 514 17.13 1.59 -11.21
N MET A 515 17.19 2.47 -10.24
CA MET A 515 17.88 3.77 -10.32
C MET A 515 19.39 3.61 -10.43
N THR A 516 19.99 2.72 -9.63
CA THR A 516 21.45 2.55 -9.54
C THR A 516 22.04 1.56 -10.55
N ARG A 517 21.19 0.77 -11.21
CA ARG A 517 21.60 -0.32 -12.10
C ARG A 517 22.62 0.09 -13.16
N GLY A 518 23.72 -0.69 -13.27
CA GLY A 518 24.81 -0.45 -14.19
C GLY A 518 25.72 0.71 -13.79
N TYR A 519 25.53 1.26 -12.61
CA TYR A 519 26.41 2.26 -12.00
C TYR A 519 26.87 1.81 -10.61
N TYR A 520 25.96 1.51 -9.70
CA TYR A 520 26.20 0.80 -8.46
C TYR A 520 25.50 -0.55 -8.52
N GLU A 521 26.24 -1.60 -8.25
CA GLU A 521 25.72 -2.95 -8.17
C GLU A 521 25.28 -3.24 -6.73
N ASN A 522 24.27 -4.06 -6.56
CA ASN A 522 23.78 -4.52 -5.25
C ASN A 522 23.20 -3.44 -4.30
N ALA A 523 23.02 -2.19 -4.75
CA ALA A 523 22.27 -1.20 -4.00
C ALA A 523 20.76 -1.48 -4.15
N VAL A 524 20.09 -1.87 -3.07
CA VAL A 524 18.68 -2.25 -3.10
C VAL A 524 17.81 -1.40 -2.17
N THR A 525 18.42 -0.73 -1.20
CA THR A 525 17.78 0.23 -0.30
C THR A 525 18.30 1.64 -0.51
N VAL A 526 17.56 2.65 -0.04
CA VAL A 526 18.01 4.05 -0.09
C VAL A 526 19.32 4.21 0.69
N SER A 527 19.46 3.56 1.86
CA SER A 527 20.67 3.58 2.68
C SER A 527 21.89 2.98 1.95
N ASP A 528 21.70 1.93 1.15
CA ASP A 528 22.77 1.37 0.31
C ASP A 528 23.27 2.41 -0.71
N ALA A 529 22.32 3.07 -1.40
CA ALA A 529 22.67 4.07 -2.41
C ALA A 529 23.35 5.31 -1.80
N VAL A 530 22.86 5.78 -0.65
CA VAL A 530 23.49 6.87 0.12
C VAL A 530 24.92 6.49 0.50
N SER A 531 25.13 5.30 1.08
CA SER A 531 26.45 4.83 1.50
C SER A 531 27.43 4.75 0.34
N LEU A 532 27.00 4.26 -0.82
CA LEU A 532 27.83 4.20 -2.03
C LEU A 532 28.16 5.59 -2.57
N CYS A 533 27.18 6.50 -2.62
CA CYS A 533 27.42 7.88 -3.05
C CYS A 533 28.44 8.59 -2.15
N LEU A 534 28.29 8.47 -0.83
CA LEU A 534 29.20 9.08 0.15
C LEU A 534 30.62 8.48 0.07
N SER A 535 30.73 7.15 -0.04
CA SER A 535 32.02 6.45 -0.13
C SER A 535 32.78 6.78 -1.42
N ASN A 536 32.09 7.04 -2.52
CA ASN A 536 32.71 7.40 -3.80
C ASN A 536 33.01 8.89 -3.93
N GLY A 537 32.28 9.75 -3.20
CA GLY A 537 32.36 11.20 -3.33
C GLY A 537 31.84 11.75 -4.67
N LYS A 538 31.79 13.08 -4.75
CA LYS A 538 31.35 13.79 -5.96
C LYS A 538 32.42 13.79 -7.04
N LYS A 539 32.00 13.93 -8.28
CA LYS A 539 32.90 14.18 -9.42
C LYS A 539 33.50 15.59 -9.34
N GLU A 540 34.71 15.75 -9.83
CA GLU A 540 35.40 17.03 -9.85
C GLU A 540 34.60 18.07 -10.65
N GLY A 541 34.48 19.29 -10.09
CA GLY A 541 33.73 20.40 -10.72
C GLY A 541 32.22 20.44 -10.43
N ILE A 542 31.69 19.56 -9.56
CA ILE A 542 30.31 19.58 -9.10
C ILE A 542 30.30 19.93 -7.61
N SER A 543 30.00 21.18 -7.29
CA SER A 543 29.90 21.72 -5.91
C SER A 543 28.48 21.59 -5.37
#